data_44502ed14a7eeef2d748f524fc5441e3
#
_entry.id   44502ed14a7eeef2d748f524fc5441e3
#
_cell.length_a   1.000
_cell.length_b   1.000
_cell.length_c   1.000
_cell.angle_alpha   90.00
_cell.angle_beta   90.00
_cell.angle_gamma   90.00
#
_symmetry.space_group_name_H-M   'P 1'
#
loop_
_entity.id
_entity.type
_entity.pdbx_description
1 polymer ?
#
loop_
_entity_poly.entity_id
_entity_poly.type
_entity_poly.pdbx_seq_one_letter_code
_entity_poly.pdbx_strand_id
1 'polypeptide(L)'
;MRWLVLSLALLAAAAGAACGDPPDKEMQQAQGAIDAARAAGADQSARAEFTAAEDALKRSHTAVDQRDYRQALNAALDARERAQAAAQESVNKKATARAEATTALADADTALHDARAKLKTAEAAHVPPRTRSIGRKAIDNAESAVQEARTAFDKGDYLGTIETARGVSSRLRPATHDLDAAIGAVARRRH
;
A
#
# COMPACT_ATOMS: atom_id res chain seq x y z
N MET A 1 5.24 -70.15 -32.78
CA MET A 1 5.97 -69.55 -31.62
C MET A 1 6.81 -68.30 -31.96
N ARG A 2 7.41 -68.19 -33.16
CA ARG A 2 8.23 -67.02 -33.54
C ARG A 2 7.47 -65.71 -33.72
N TRP A 3 6.20 -65.76 -34.03
CA TRP A 3 5.37 -64.55 -34.24
C TRP A 3 4.87 -63.94 -32.91
N LEU A 4 4.71 -64.74 -31.85
CA LEU A 4 4.34 -64.23 -30.51
C LEU A 4 5.47 -63.47 -29.83
N VAL A 5 6.71 -63.79 -30.12
CA VAL A 5 7.89 -63.11 -29.54
C VAL A 5 8.10 -61.76 -30.21
N LEU A 6 7.80 -61.65 -31.53
CA LEU A 6 7.88 -60.37 -32.23
C LEU A 6 6.80 -59.38 -31.79
N SER A 7 5.58 -59.85 -31.48
CA SER A 7 4.49 -58.98 -30.97
C SER A 7 4.76 -58.46 -29.56
N LEU A 8 5.47 -59.22 -28.69
CA LEU A 8 5.83 -58.82 -27.34
C LEU A 8 6.96 -57.78 -27.34
N ALA A 9 7.90 -57.89 -28.30
CA ALA A 9 9.00 -56.92 -28.42
C ALA A 9 8.53 -55.52 -28.92
N LEU A 10 7.47 -55.47 -29.72
CA LEU A 10 6.92 -54.19 -30.20
C LEU A 10 6.13 -53.42 -29.12
N LEU A 11 5.57 -54.12 -28.12
CA LEU A 11 4.78 -53.50 -27.03
C LEU A 11 5.71 -52.86 -25.96
N ALA A 12 6.97 -53.33 -25.83
CA ALA A 12 7.92 -52.81 -24.89
C ALA A 12 8.57 -51.47 -25.33
N ALA A 13 8.54 -51.14 -26.61
CA ALA A 13 9.13 -49.91 -27.15
C ALA A 13 8.21 -48.67 -26.99
N ALA A 14 6.93 -48.84 -26.64
CA ALA A 14 5.97 -47.73 -26.48
C ALA A 14 5.95 -47.12 -25.06
N ALA A 15 6.66 -47.71 -24.10
CA ALA A 15 6.70 -47.25 -22.71
C ALA A 15 7.75 -46.13 -22.44
N GLY A 16 8.51 -45.72 -23.43
CA GLY A 16 9.63 -44.78 -23.28
C GLY A 16 9.32 -43.31 -23.63
N ALA A 17 8.11 -42.98 -24.09
CA ALA A 17 7.78 -41.63 -24.58
C ALA A 17 6.99 -40.77 -23.58
N ALA A 18 7.04 -41.06 -22.27
CA ALA A 18 6.41 -40.26 -21.25
C ALA A 18 7.36 -39.26 -20.56
N CYS A 19 8.46 -38.89 -21.21
CA CYS A 19 9.23 -37.71 -20.81
C CYS A 19 8.55 -36.48 -21.43
N GLY A 20 7.67 -35.82 -20.66
CA GLY A 20 7.05 -34.57 -21.07
C GLY A 20 8.14 -33.51 -21.38
N ASP A 21 7.77 -32.52 -22.21
CA ASP A 21 8.64 -31.39 -22.48
C ASP A 21 8.75 -30.47 -21.26
N PRO A 22 9.84 -29.69 -21.12
CA PRO A 22 9.96 -28.66 -20.10
C PRO A 22 8.76 -27.70 -20.15
N PRO A 23 8.26 -27.23 -18.98
CA PRO A 23 7.10 -26.32 -18.96
C PRO A 23 7.51 -24.87 -19.19
N ASP A 24 8.22 -24.59 -20.28
CA ASP A 24 8.80 -23.29 -20.61
C ASP A 24 7.76 -22.18 -20.67
N LYS A 25 6.57 -22.48 -21.21
CA LYS A 25 5.47 -21.53 -21.33
C LYS A 25 4.94 -21.09 -19.94
N GLU A 26 4.75 -22.04 -19.05
CA GLU A 26 4.25 -21.78 -17.69
C GLU A 26 5.30 -21.03 -16.86
N MET A 27 6.58 -21.35 -17.05
CA MET A 27 7.68 -20.63 -16.41
C MET A 27 7.79 -19.19 -16.91
N GLN A 28 7.63 -18.94 -18.22
CA GLN A 28 7.56 -17.59 -18.79
C GLN A 28 6.34 -16.81 -18.27
N GLN A 29 5.19 -17.45 -18.14
CA GLN A 29 4.00 -16.84 -17.55
C GLN A 29 4.19 -16.47 -16.08
N ALA A 30 4.88 -17.33 -15.31
CA ALA A 30 5.23 -17.07 -13.93
C ALA A 30 6.20 -15.87 -13.81
N GLN A 31 7.23 -15.82 -14.66
CA GLN A 31 8.14 -14.68 -14.72
C GLN A 31 7.39 -13.38 -15.04
N GLY A 32 6.54 -13.40 -16.06
CA GLY A 32 5.72 -12.24 -16.43
C GLY A 32 4.79 -11.78 -15.29
N ALA A 33 4.22 -12.71 -14.51
CA ALA A 33 3.41 -12.38 -13.34
C ALA A 33 4.24 -11.75 -12.22
N ILE A 34 5.46 -12.23 -11.96
CA ILE A 34 6.40 -11.65 -10.99
C ILE A 34 6.80 -10.22 -11.41
N ASP A 35 7.08 -10.01 -12.69
CA ASP A 35 7.43 -8.69 -13.20
C ASP A 35 6.25 -7.71 -13.09
N ALA A 36 5.03 -8.16 -13.35
CA ALA A 36 3.81 -7.38 -13.13
C ALA A 36 3.58 -7.05 -11.65
N ALA A 37 3.82 -8.01 -10.74
CA ALA A 37 3.73 -7.79 -9.30
C ALA A 37 4.75 -6.75 -8.81
N ARG A 38 5.98 -6.82 -9.33
CA ARG A 38 7.03 -5.83 -9.04
C ARG A 38 6.62 -4.44 -9.53
N ALA A 39 6.10 -4.34 -10.74
CA ALA A 39 5.59 -3.08 -11.29
C ALA A 39 4.42 -2.50 -10.47
N ALA A 40 3.62 -3.35 -9.82
CA ALA A 40 2.59 -2.93 -8.88
C ALA A 40 3.15 -2.49 -7.51
N GLY A 41 4.45 -2.67 -7.22
CA GLY A 41 5.10 -2.37 -5.95
C GLY A 41 4.94 -3.47 -4.90
N ALA A 42 4.69 -4.72 -5.32
CA ALA A 42 4.50 -5.85 -4.42
C ALA A 42 5.78 -6.23 -3.64
N ASP A 43 6.94 -5.95 -4.19
CA ASP A 43 8.25 -6.12 -3.54
C ASP A 43 8.37 -5.33 -2.22
N GLN A 44 7.63 -4.25 -2.09
CA GLN A 44 7.58 -3.41 -0.88
C GLN A 44 6.33 -3.67 -0.05
N SER A 45 5.15 -3.73 -0.69
CA SER A 45 3.86 -3.75 -0.01
C SER A 45 3.32 -5.15 0.29
N ALA A 46 3.71 -6.18 -0.50
CA ALA A 46 3.31 -7.58 -0.35
C ALA A 46 4.54 -8.52 -0.37
N ARG A 47 5.59 -8.13 0.33
CA ARG A 47 6.92 -8.74 0.27
C ARG A 47 6.90 -10.26 0.49
N ALA A 48 6.11 -10.76 1.43
CA ALA A 48 6.10 -12.18 1.77
C ALA A 48 5.64 -13.04 0.58
N GLU A 49 4.49 -12.70 -0.02
CA GLU A 49 3.97 -13.40 -1.19
C GLU A 49 4.84 -13.18 -2.43
N PHE A 50 5.40 -11.98 -2.60
CA PHE A 50 6.31 -11.67 -3.69
C PHE A 50 7.58 -12.52 -3.63
N THR A 51 8.25 -12.61 -2.47
CA THR A 51 9.44 -13.46 -2.28
C THR A 51 9.08 -14.93 -2.46
N ALA A 52 7.93 -15.37 -1.94
CA ALA A 52 7.50 -16.76 -2.12
C ALA A 52 7.23 -17.11 -3.60
N ALA A 53 6.78 -16.14 -4.42
CA ALA A 53 6.65 -16.30 -5.87
C ALA A 53 8.02 -16.47 -6.56
N GLU A 54 9.00 -15.62 -6.21
CA GLU A 54 10.37 -15.74 -6.75
C GLU A 54 11.01 -17.08 -6.38
N ASP A 55 10.85 -17.51 -5.12
CA ASP A 55 11.36 -18.81 -4.66
C ASP A 55 10.66 -19.99 -5.36
N ALA A 56 9.35 -19.87 -5.64
CA ALA A 56 8.63 -20.90 -6.38
C ALA A 56 9.14 -21.02 -7.82
N LEU A 57 9.40 -19.90 -8.50
CA LEU A 57 9.99 -19.91 -9.84
C LEU A 57 11.40 -20.52 -9.84
N LYS A 58 12.20 -20.18 -8.84
CA LYS A 58 13.53 -20.81 -8.66
C LYS A 58 13.44 -22.32 -8.48
N ARG A 59 12.47 -22.81 -7.70
CA ARG A 59 12.22 -24.27 -7.57
C ARG A 59 11.83 -24.90 -8.91
N SER A 60 11.03 -24.19 -9.74
CA SER A 60 10.69 -24.65 -11.08
C SER A 60 11.93 -24.86 -11.94
N HIS A 61 12.84 -23.89 -11.98
CA HIS A 61 14.11 -24.03 -12.74
C HIS A 61 14.94 -25.21 -12.23
N THR A 62 15.08 -25.36 -10.90
CA THR A 62 15.82 -26.50 -10.31
C THR A 62 15.20 -27.83 -10.70
N ALA A 63 13.88 -27.94 -10.75
CA ALA A 63 13.18 -29.17 -11.14
C ALA A 63 13.38 -29.48 -12.64
N VAL A 64 13.48 -28.45 -13.52
CA VAL A 64 13.85 -28.64 -14.94
C VAL A 64 15.26 -29.24 -15.05
N ASP A 65 16.24 -28.72 -14.30
CA ASP A 65 17.61 -29.23 -14.27
C ASP A 65 17.69 -30.71 -13.85
N GLN A 66 16.76 -31.12 -12.96
CA GLN A 66 16.59 -32.50 -12.48
C GLN A 66 15.72 -33.36 -13.41
N ARG A 67 15.18 -32.78 -14.50
CA ARG A 67 14.24 -33.39 -15.45
C ARG A 67 12.93 -33.85 -14.77
N ASP A 68 12.57 -33.32 -13.63
CA ASP A 68 11.26 -33.48 -13.00
C ASP A 68 10.30 -32.39 -13.53
N TYR A 69 9.84 -32.57 -14.77
CA TYR A 69 8.97 -31.59 -15.44
C TYR A 69 7.60 -31.44 -14.79
N ARG A 70 7.14 -32.49 -14.08
CA ARG A 70 5.89 -32.39 -13.31
C ARG A 70 6.04 -31.47 -12.11
N GLN A 71 7.15 -31.59 -11.36
CA GLN A 71 7.45 -30.68 -10.26
C GLN A 71 7.74 -29.27 -10.78
N ALA A 72 8.44 -29.13 -11.90
CA ALA A 72 8.71 -27.86 -12.55
C ALA A 72 7.41 -27.13 -12.91
N LEU A 73 6.44 -27.83 -13.53
CA LEU A 73 5.13 -27.28 -13.87
C LEU A 73 4.38 -26.81 -12.61
N ASN A 74 4.31 -27.65 -11.58
CA ASN A 74 3.61 -27.30 -10.35
C ASN A 74 4.25 -26.06 -9.68
N ALA A 75 5.57 -25.98 -9.65
CA ALA A 75 6.27 -24.84 -9.07
C ALA A 75 6.09 -23.55 -9.90
N ALA A 76 6.04 -23.65 -11.24
CA ALA A 76 5.74 -22.51 -12.09
C ALA A 76 4.31 -21.99 -11.89
N LEU A 77 3.34 -22.88 -11.74
CA LEU A 77 1.95 -22.51 -11.45
C LEU A 77 1.81 -21.85 -10.07
N ASP A 78 2.48 -22.40 -9.03
CA ASP A 78 2.55 -21.81 -7.68
C ASP A 78 3.17 -20.41 -7.74
N ALA A 79 4.28 -20.23 -8.47
CA ALA A 79 4.93 -18.95 -8.65
C ALA A 79 4.00 -17.89 -9.27
N ARG A 80 3.27 -18.28 -10.32
CA ARG A 80 2.31 -17.39 -10.98
C ARG A 80 1.17 -16.99 -10.06
N GLU A 81 0.59 -17.94 -9.34
CA GLU A 81 -0.51 -17.68 -8.41
C GLU A 81 -0.09 -16.73 -7.30
N ARG A 82 1.06 -16.96 -6.66
CA ARG A 82 1.61 -16.10 -5.61
C ARG A 82 1.93 -14.70 -6.13
N ALA A 83 2.51 -14.59 -7.32
CA ALA A 83 2.78 -13.29 -7.92
C ALA A 83 1.50 -12.50 -8.19
N GLN A 84 0.44 -13.16 -8.68
CA GLN A 84 -0.87 -12.53 -8.87
C GLN A 84 -1.49 -12.08 -7.54
N ALA A 85 -1.40 -12.92 -6.49
CA ALA A 85 -1.86 -12.57 -5.15
C ALA A 85 -1.09 -11.36 -4.59
N ALA A 86 0.24 -11.34 -4.73
CA ALA A 86 1.08 -10.23 -4.30
C ALA A 86 0.73 -8.92 -5.04
N ALA A 87 0.51 -8.99 -6.36
CA ALA A 87 0.08 -7.83 -7.14
C ALA A 87 -1.27 -7.29 -6.67
N GLN A 88 -2.24 -8.17 -6.46
CA GLN A 88 -3.58 -7.77 -5.98
C GLN A 88 -3.53 -7.18 -4.57
N GLU A 89 -2.76 -7.78 -3.67
CA GLU A 89 -2.55 -7.24 -2.31
C GLU A 89 -1.92 -5.84 -2.36
N SER A 90 -0.93 -5.63 -3.22
CA SER A 90 -0.30 -4.31 -3.42
C SER A 90 -1.30 -3.26 -3.87
N VAL A 91 -2.13 -3.59 -4.87
CA VAL A 91 -3.19 -2.69 -5.38
C VAL A 91 -4.19 -2.35 -4.27
N ASN A 92 -4.62 -3.35 -3.50
CA ASN A 92 -5.58 -3.16 -2.41
C ASN A 92 -4.99 -2.27 -1.29
N LYS A 93 -3.75 -2.51 -0.87
CA LYS A 93 -3.06 -1.68 0.13
C LYS A 93 -2.92 -0.23 -0.33
N LYS A 94 -2.57 0.00 -1.59
CA LYS A 94 -2.48 1.34 -2.17
C LYS A 94 -3.84 2.04 -2.19
N ALA A 95 -4.91 1.33 -2.55
CA ALA A 95 -6.27 1.87 -2.55
C ALA A 95 -6.72 2.24 -1.12
N THR A 96 -6.45 1.38 -0.14
CA THR A 96 -6.74 1.64 1.27
C THR A 96 -5.97 2.86 1.79
N ALA A 97 -4.67 2.91 1.55
CA ALA A 97 -3.84 4.04 1.97
C ALA A 97 -4.32 5.37 1.33
N ARG A 98 -4.74 5.34 0.06
CA ARG A 98 -5.32 6.52 -0.60
C ARG A 98 -6.62 6.97 0.06
N ALA A 99 -7.52 6.03 0.40
CA ALA A 99 -8.78 6.35 1.07
C ALA A 99 -8.53 6.96 2.47
N GLU A 100 -7.61 6.37 3.25
CA GLU A 100 -7.20 6.91 4.55
C GLU A 100 -6.56 8.30 4.43
N ALA A 101 -5.72 8.53 3.43
CA ALA A 101 -5.11 9.83 3.17
C ALA A 101 -6.18 10.89 2.83
N THR A 102 -7.18 10.52 2.03
CA THR A 102 -8.30 11.40 1.72
C THR A 102 -9.08 11.79 2.98
N THR A 103 -9.37 10.83 3.85
CA THR A 103 -10.05 11.08 5.13
C THR A 103 -9.19 11.98 6.04
N ALA A 104 -7.90 11.68 6.16
CA ALA A 104 -7.00 12.48 7.00
C ALA A 104 -6.89 13.94 6.53
N LEU A 105 -6.88 14.18 5.20
CA LEU A 105 -6.91 15.54 4.63
C LEU A 105 -8.23 16.26 4.97
N ALA A 106 -9.38 15.58 4.84
CA ALA A 106 -10.67 16.16 5.19
C ALA A 106 -10.78 16.53 6.67
N ASP A 107 -10.24 15.68 7.54
CA ASP A 107 -10.19 15.93 8.99
C ASP A 107 -9.27 17.14 9.31
N ALA A 108 -8.13 17.25 8.63
CA ALA A 108 -7.21 18.37 8.78
C ALA A 108 -7.83 19.69 8.30
N ASP A 109 -8.52 19.68 7.17
CA ASP A 109 -9.26 20.85 6.65
C ASP A 109 -10.36 21.28 7.62
N THR A 110 -11.10 20.34 8.20
CA THR A 110 -12.13 20.61 9.21
C THR A 110 -11.52 21.24 10.46
N ALA A 111 -10.44 20.67 10.99
CA ALA A 111 -9.75 21.21 12.16
C ALA A 111 -9.22 22.63 11.90
N LEU A 112 -8.71 22.89 10.71
CA LEU A 112 -8.22 24.21 10.29
C LEU A 112 -9.36 25.22 10.19
N HIS A 113 -10.51 24.81 9.59
CA HIS A 113 -11.71 25.65 9.51
C HIS A 113 -12.21 26.04 10.91
N ASP A 114 -12.31 25.09 11.84
CA ASP A 114 -12.74 25.31 13.21
C ASP A 114 -11.78 26.23 13.97
N ALA A 115 -10.48 26.05 13.80
CA ALA A 115 -9.47 26.93 14.41
C ALA A 115 -9.61 28.38 13.93
N ARG A 116 -9.85 28.60 12.62
CA ARG A 116 -10.10 29.95 12.05
C ARG A 116 -11.39 30.56 12.59
N ALA A 117 -12.46 29.80 12.73
CA ALA A 117 -13.70 30.25 13.30
C ALA A 117 -13.52 30.69 14.77
N LYS A 118 -12.79 29.92 15.58
CA LYS A 118 -12.46 30.25 16.96
C LYS A 118 -11.59 31.50 17.05
N LEU A 119 -10.58 31.66 16.20
CA LEU A 119 -9.79 32.88 16.15
C LEU A 119 -10.65 34.12 15.85
N LYS A 120 -11.54 34.03 14.88
CA LYS A 120 -12.50 35.11 14.54
C LYS A 120 -13.39 35.45 15.75
N THR A 121 -13.89 34.45 16.48
CA THR A 121 -14.67 34.66 17.69
C THR A 121 -13.83 35.34 18.80
N ALA A 122 -12.58 34.94 18.96
CA ALA A 122 -11.66 35.55 19.91
C ALA A 122 -11.34 37.02 19.57
N GLU A 123 -11.26 37.35 18.28
CA GLU A 123 -11.09 38.73 17.79
C GLU A 123 -12.32 39.58 18.12
N ALA A 124 -13.52 39.08 17.87
CA ALA A 124 -14.78 39.75 18.18
C ALA A 124 -14.99 39.93 19.71
N ALA A 125 -14.55 38.96 20.50
CA ALA A 125 -14.59 39.02 21.96
C ALA A 125 -13.51 39.91 22.59
N HIS A 126 -12.58 40.47 21.79
CA HIS A 126 -11.46 41.29 22.28
C HIS A 126 -10.51 40.53 23.22
N VAL A 127 -10.30 39.23 22.96
CA VAL A 127 -9.31 38.42 23.68
C VAL A 127 -7.92 39.09 23.57
N PRO A 128 -7.05 39.00 24.60
CA PRO A 128 -5.73 39.65 24.60
C PRO A 128 -4.91 39.38 23.34
N PRO A 129 -4.19 40.38 22.79
CA PRO A 129 -3.48 40.28 21.51
C PRO A 129 -2.46 39.13 21.47
N ARG A 130 -1.81 38.80 22.61
CA ARG A 130 -0.84 37.72 22.71
C ARG A 130 -1.47 36.36 22.40
N THR A 131 -2.63 36.04 23.00
CA THR A 131 -3.33 34.77 22.76
C THR A 131 -3.77 34.65 21.32
N ARG A 132 -4.33 35.73 20.75
CA ARG A 132 -4.73 35.78 19.34
C ARG A 132 -3.55 35.59 18.38
N SER A 133 -2.39 36.19 18.69
CA SER A 133 -1.17 36.05 17.91
C SER A 133 -0.65 34.60 17.90
N ILE A 134 -0.69 33.93 19.05
CA ILE A 134 -0.33 32.50 19.16
C ILE A 134 -1.29 31.64 18.32
N GLY A 135 -2.60 31.88 18.44
CA GLY A 135 -3.61 31.18 17.66
C GLY A 135 -3.41 31.37 16.16
N ARG A 136 -3.15 32.60 15.70
CA ARG A 136 -2.88 32.91 14.28
C ARG A 136 -1.65 32.16 13.77
N LYS A 137 -0.53 32.20 14.50
CA LYS A 137 0.68 31.49 14.12
C LYS A 137 0.48 29.97 14.04
N ALA A 138 -0.32 29.38 14.95
CA ALA A 138 -0.64 27.96 14.90
C ALA A 138 -1.48 27.62 13.64
N ILE A 139 -2.41 28.49 13.24
CA ILE A 139 -3.21 28.36 12.03
C ILE A 139 -2.33 28.44 10.78
N ASP A 140 -1.44 29.45 10.69
CA ASP A 140 -0.54 29.63 9.55
C ASP A 140 0.38 28.40 9.36
N ASN A 141 0.89 27.83 10.45
CA ASN A 141 1.69 26.62 10.41
C ASN A 141 0.86 25.39 9.98
N ALA A 142 -0.40 25.32 10.41
CA ALA A 142 -1.31 24.24 10.02
C ALA A 142 -1.69 24.32 8.55
N GLU A 143 -1.91 25.54 8.01
CA GLU A 143 -2.13 25.78 6.59
C GLU A 143 -0.98 25.28 5.73
N SER A 144 0.24 25.60 6.13
CA SER A 144 1.46 25.11 5.46
C SER A 144 1.53 23.57 5.46
N ALA A 145 1.24 22.94 6.61
CA ALA A 145 1.25 21.49 6.73
C ALA A 145 0.15 20.82 5.88
N VAL A 146 -1.04 21.41 5.77
CA VAL A 146 -2.10 20.92 4.88
C VAL A 146 -1.67 20.98 3.42
N GLN A 147 -1.00 22.06 2.99
CA GLN A 147 -0.49 22.16 1.62
C GLN A 147 0.63 21.16 1.35
N GLU A 148 1.52 20.90 2.31
CA GLU A 148 2.52 19.84 2.22
C GLU A 148 1.87 18.46 2.07
N ALA A 149 0.87 18.15 2.91
CA ALA A 149 0.12 16.90 2.83
C ALA A 149 -0.58 16.72 1.47
N ARG A 150 -1.18 17.77 0.91
CA ARG A 150 -1.79 17.74 -0.43
C ARG A 150 -0.76 17.47 -1.51
N THR A 151 0.42 18.10 -1.41
CA THR A 151 1.51 17.87 -2.36
C THR A 151 2.02 16.43 -2.30
N ALA A 152 2.11 15.83 -1.10
CA ALA A 152 2.45 14.41 -0.92
C ALA A 152 1.37 13.50 -1.54
N PHE A 153 0.09 13.82 -1.33
CA PHE A 153 -1.05 13.09 -1.91
C PHE A 153 -0.98 13.06 -3.44
N ASP A 154 -0.73 14.20 -4.06
CA ASP A 154 -0.65 14.33 -5.53
C ASP A 154 0.54 13.55 -6.10
N LYS A 155 1.60 13.38 -5.34
CA LYS A 155 2.75 12.52 -5.68
C LYS A 155 2.50 11.04 -5.41
N GLY A 156 1.36 10.67 -4.81
CA GLY A 156 1.02 9.29 -4.45
C GLY A 156 1.68 8.80 -3.15
N ASP A 157 2.31 9.68 -2.39
CA ASP A 157 2.82 9.38 -1.04
C ASP A 157 1.68 9.49 -0.02
N TYR A 158 0.85 8.45 -0.01
CA TYR A 158 -0.32 8.41 0.87
C TYR A 158 0.04 8.25 2.35
N LEU A 159 1.13 7.55 2.67
CA LEU A 159 1.56 7.38 4.06
C LEU A 159 2.09 8.70 4.63
N GLY A 160 2.95 9.41 3.91
CA GLY A 160 3.41 10.74 4.28
C GLY A 160 2.26 11.75 4.39
N THR A 161 1.27 11.65 3.50
CA THR A 161 0.03 12.45 3.57
C THR A 161 -0.72 12.22 4.89
N ILE A 162 -0.93 10.94 5.27
CA ILE A 162 -1.65 10.57 6.50
C ILE A 162 -0.91 11.11 7.72
N GLU A 163 0.41 10.92 7.79
CA GLU A 163 1.23 11.38 8.90
C GLU A 163 1.15 12.90 9.07
N THR A 164 1.39 13.64 7.98
CA THR A 164 1.36 15.11 7.98
C THR A 164 -0.02 15.65 8.33
N ALA A 165 -1.08 15.13 7.71
CA ALA A 165 -2.45 15.58 7.93
C ALA A 165 -2.94 15.30 9.36
N ARG A 166 -2.69 14.11 9.91
CA ARG A 166 -3.01 13.79 11.32
C ARG A 166 -2.27 14.70 12.30
N GLY A 167 -1.04 15.11 11.96
CA GLY A 167 -0.26 16.07 12.74
C GLY A 167 -0.91 17.45 12.85
N VAL A 168 -1.72 17.88 11.87
CA VAL A 168 -2.40 19.18 11.87
C VAL A 168 -3.35 19.31 13.06
N SER A 169 -4.26 18.36 13.23
CA SER A 169 -5.25 18.37 14.33
C SER A 169 -4.59 18.39 15.71
N SER A 170 -3.51 17.63 15.90
CA SER A 170 -2.78 17.59 17.15
C SER A 170 -2.06 18.91 17.49
N ARG A 171 -1.52 19.60 16.48
CA ARG A 171 -0.84 20.90 16.63
C ARG A 171 -1.82 22.04 16.86
N LEU A 172 -3.02 22.00 16.29
CA LEU A 172 -4.05 23.02 16.48
C LEU A 172 -4.76 22.93 17.84
N ARG A 173 -4.86 21.75 18.43
CA ARG A 173 -5.60 21.50 19.68
C ARG A 173 -5.19 22.41 20.84
N PRO A 174 -3.90 22.62 21.18
CA PRO A 174 -3.52 23.54 22.25
C PRO A 174 -3.96 24.97 21.97
N ALA A 175 -3.72 25.47 20.77
CA ALA A 175 -4.07 26.85 20.40
C ALA A 175 -5.58 27.09 20.40
N THR A 176 -6.38 26.14 19.93
CA THR A 176 -7.85 26.23 19.96
C THR A 176 -8.40 26.17 21.38
N HIS A 177 -7.82 25.33 22.24
CA HIS A 177 -8.15 25.28 23.66
C HIS A 177 -7.87 26.60 24.39
N ASP A 178 -6.71 27.22 24.13
CA ASP A 178 -6.33 28.50 24.75
C ASP A 178 -7.23 29.63 24.27
N LEU A 179 -7.62 29.64 22.99
CA LEU A 179 -8.60 30.59 22.47
C LEU A 179 -9.97 30.43 23.16
N ASP A 180 -10.48 29.21 23.31
CA ASP A 180 -11.77 28.93 23.98
C ASP A 180 -11.73 29.36 25.46
N ALA A 181 -10.65 29.03 26.19
CA ALA A 181 -10.47 29.44 27.57
C ALA A 181 -10.46 30.96 27.74
N ALA A 182 -9.78 31.66 26.83
CA ALA A 182 -9.70 33.12 26.83
C ALA A 182 -11.04 33.77 26.47
N ILE A 183 -11.80 33.25 25.51
CA ILE A 183 -13.15 33.71 25.17
C ILE A 183 -14.04 33.58 26.41
N GLY A 184 -14.05 32.42 27.08
CA GLY A 184 -14.83 32.18 28.27
C GLY A 184 -14.45 33.10 29.47
N ALA A 185 -13.14 33.42 29.60
CA ALA A 185 -12.68 34.35 30.66
C ALA A 185 -13.16 35.80 30.38
N VAL A 186 -13.16 36.26 29.12
CA VAL A 186 -13.71 37.59 28.77
C VAL A 186 -15.21 37.66 28.98
N ALA A 187 -15.95 36.61 28.62
CA ALA A 187 -17.39 36.54 28.82
C ALA A 187 -17.75 36.66 30.32
N ARG A 188 -17.06 35.93 31.19
CA ARG A 188 -17.27 36.01 32.66
C ARG A 188 -16.96 37.36 33.29
N ARG A 189 -16.11 38.18 32.71
CA ARG A 189 -15.80 39.53 33.21
C ARG A 189 -16.83 40.60 32.80
N ARG A 190 -17.70 40.29 31.86
CA ARG A 190 -18.75 41.21 31.40
C ARG A 190 -20.07 41.07 32.16
N HIS A 191 -20.19 40.02 32.96
CA HIS A 191 -21.31 39.75 33.89
C HIS A 191 -20.88 40.02 35.33
#